data_b7ae036a2ba8e2fbf0c186b569d3907b
#
_entry.id   b7ae036a2ba8e2fbf0c186b569d3907b
#
_cell.length_a   1.000
_cell.length_b   1.000
_cell.length_c   1.000
_cell.angle_alpha   90.00
_cell.angle_beta   90.00
_cell.angle_gamma   90.00
#
_symmetry.space_group_name_H-M   'P 1'
#
loop_
_entity.id
_entity.type
_entity.pdbx_description
1 polymer ?
#
loop_
_entity_poly.entity_id
_entity_poly.type
_entity_poly.pdbx_seq_one_letter_code
_entity_poly.pdbx_strand_id
1 'polypeptide(L)'
;MKWKNSFKKGSLAAFVTLALTGSAWAMPTGGVVEQGSVNVDAANFGANDAIANVANGATITPQTNSIINWEAFNIAQGEALHFNTTNAALLNRVTGAQMSELLGQMTQVGGSFLYLVNPNGIHIGGTAS
;
A
#
# COMPACT_ATOMS: atom_id res chain seq x y z
N MET A 1 -0.27 -8.62 19.41
CA MET A 1 -1.12 -8.97 19.25
C MET A 1 -1.42 -8.61 19.48
N LYS A 2 -0.59 -8.91 19.25
CA LYS A 2 -1.06 -8.95 19.31
C LYS A 2 -0.71 -8.81 19.46
N TRP A 3 -0.06 -8.67 19.42
CA TRP A 3 -0.26 -8.98 19.36
C TRP A 3 0.31 -8.75 19.96
N LYS A 4 0.84 -8.72 19.71
CA LYS A 4 0.64 -8.90 19.86
C LYS A 4 0.65 -9.06 20.33
N ASN A 5 1.21 -8.99 20.63
CA ASN A 5 0.54 -9.30 20.76
C ASN A 5 0.39 -9.41 21.42
N SER A 6 0.94 -9.81 21.64
CA SER A 6 0.11 -10.18 21.77
C SER A 6 0.04 -10.40 22.23
N PHE A 7 0.50 -10.82 22.33
CA PHE A 7 -0.22 -11.28 22.28
C PHE A 7 -0.04 -11.54 23.05
N LYS A 8 0.34 -11.79 23.24
CA LYS A 8 -0.14 -12.25 23.46
C LYS A 8 -0.43 -12.85 23.82
N LYS A 9 -0.11 -13.00 24.23
CA LYS A 9 -0.80 -13.68 24.14
C LYS A 9 -1.38 -14.31 24.02
N GLY A 10 -0.35 -14.16 24.19
CA GLY A 10 -1.16 -15.05 23.60
C GLY A 10 -1.32 -15.40 23.36
N SER A 11 -1.21 -15.70 23.41
CA SER A 11 -1.85 -16.27 22.65
C SER A 11 -1.91 -16.48 22.36
N LEU A 12 -1.49 -16.66 22.20
CA LEU A 12 -1.99 -17.08 21.28
C LEU A 12 -2.07 -17.40 21.01
N ALA A 13 -1.33 -17.38 21.12
CA ALA A 13 -1.76 -17.87 20.43
C ALA A 13 -1.93 -17.93 19.97
N ALA A 14 -1.63 -17.83 20.00
CA ALA A 14 -2.17 -18.02 19.20
C ALA A 14 -2.22 -17.75 18.76
N PHE A 15 -2.08 -17.78 18.39
CA PHE A 15 -2.69 -17.70 17.46
C PHE A 15 -2.57 -17.61 16.92
N VAL A 16 -1.97 -17.58 16.81
CA VAL A 16 -2.28 -17.65 15.81
C VAL A 16 -2.38 -17.52 15.04
N THR A 17 -2.27 -17.69 14.83
CA THR A 17 -2.70 -17.78 13.90
C THR A 17 -2.79 -17.49 13.14
N LEU A 18 -2.70 -17.56 12.94
CA LEU A 18 -3.09 -17.40 12.03
C LEU A 18 -3.04 -17.19 11.31
N ALA A 19 -2.91 -17.23 11.18
CA ALA A 19 -3.10 -17.20 10.28
C ALA A 19 -3.26 -17.01 9.67
N LEU A 20 -3.16 -17.14 9.60
CA LEU A 20 -3.56 -17.00 8.86
C LEU A 20 -3.70 -16.67 8.17
N THR A 21 -3.64 -16.95 7.96
CA THR A 21 -3.93 -16.65 7.17
C THR A 21 -3.96 -15.74 6.61
N GLY A 22 -3.51 -15.74 7.02
CA GLY A 22 -3.83 -14.57 6.66
C GLY A 22 -3.51 -13.71 5.70
N SER A 23 -2.98 -13.79 5.29
CA SER A 23 -2.59 -13.15 4.18
C SER A 23 -3.60 -12.56 3.27
N ALA A 24 -4.80 -12.45 3.68
CA ALA A 24 -5.80 -11.79 2.87
C ALA A 24 -5.63 -10.29 2.85
N TRP A 25 -4.78 -9.74 3.70
CA TRP A 25 -4.62 -8.30 3.87
C TRP A 25 -3.19 -7.92 3.53
N ALA A 26 -3.01 -7.32 2.36
CA ALA A 26 -1.67 -6.97 1.94
C ALA A 26 -1.61 -5.65 1.16
N MET A 27 -2.60 -4.78 1.34
CA MET A 27 -2.55 -3.46 0.75
C MET A 27 -1.31 -2.70 1.25
N PRO A 28 -0.87 -1.64 0.56
CA PRO A 28 0.27 -0.85 1.01
C PRO A 28 0.11 -0.35 2.44
N THR A 29 1.18 -0.39 3.21
CA THR A 29 1.18 -0.02 4.62
C THR A 29 2.29 0.95 4.96
N GLY A 30 2.07 1.71 6.06
CA GLY A 30 3.08 2.60 6.59
C GLY A 30 3.45 3.72 5.63
N GLY A 31 2.48 4.25 4.89
CA GLY A 31 2.72 5.34 3.96
C GLY A 31 2.93 6.67 4.67
N VAL A 32 3.88 7.45 4.16
CA VAL A 32 4.10 8.84 4.56
C VAL A 32 4.32 9.65 3.29
N VAL A 33 3.59 10.74 3.14
CA VAL A 33 3.80 11.64 2.01
C VAL A 33 5.13 12.34 2.22
N GLU A 34 6.09 12.05 1.38
CA GLU A 34 7.40 12.69 1.42
C GLU A 34 7.31 14.09 0.83
N GLN A 35 6.58 14.23 -0.26
CA GLN A 35 6.50 15.48 -1.01
C GLN A 35 5.14 15.55 -1.68
N GLY A 36 4.59 16.74 -1.73
CA GLY A 36 3.36 17.00 -2.45
C GLY A 36 2.11 16.86 -1.61
N SER A 37 1.03 16.47 -2.25
CA SER A 37 -0.29 16.33 -1.63
C SER A 37 -1.05 15.25 -2.38
N VAL A 38 -1.63 14.30 -1.64
CA VAL A 38 -2.40 13.22 -2.23
C VAL A 38 -3.71 13.04 -1.50
N ASN A 39 -4.72 12.59 -2.23
CA ASN A 39 -5.95 12.08 -1.63
C ASN A 39 -5.91 10.55 -1.64
N VAL A 40 -6.36 9.95 -0.56
CA VAL A 40 -6.71 8.55 -0.50
C VAL A 40 -8.21 8.52 -0.26
N ASP A 41 -8.96 8.13 -1.28
CA ASP A 41 -10.40 8.32 -1.34
C ASP A 41 -10.75 9.79 -1.07
N ALA A 42 -11.50 10.10 -0.01
CA ALA A 42 -11.88 11.46 0.32
C ALA A 42 -10.92 12.17 1.28
N ALA A 43 -9.94 11.44 1.83
CA ALA A 43 -9.02 12.02 2.80
C ALA A 43 -7.80 12.64 2.11
N ASN A 44 -7.38 13.81 2.58
CA ASN A 44 -6.24 14.53 2.00
C ASN A 44 -5.03 14.42 2.93
N PHE A 45 -3.87 14.15 2.32
CA PHE A 45 -2.60 14.01 3.03
C PHE A 45 -1.59 14.95 2.38
N GLY A 46 -1.03 15.87 3.15
CA GLY A 46 0.05 16.74 2.72
C GLY A 46 1.41 16.18 3.13
N ALA A 47 2.47 16.94 2.84
CA ALA A 47 3.84 16.53 3.14
C ALA A 47 3.99 16.18 4.62
N ASN A 48 4.65 15.08 4.89
CA ASN A 48 4.90 14.48 6.21
C ASN A 48 3.69 13.84 6.87
N ASP A 49 2.52 13.85 6.23
CA ASP A 49 1.36 13.18 6.78
C ASP A 49 1.47 11.67 6.60
N ALA A 50 1.07 10.94 7.63
CA ALA A 50 1.02 9.48 7.60
C ALA A 50 -0.32 9.02 7.04
N ILE A 51 -0.28 8.06 6.14
CA ILE A 51 -1.47 7.42 5.59
C ILE A 51 -1.72 6.16 6.41
N ALA A 52 -2.72 6.24 7.32
CA ALA A 52 -2.93 5.19 8.30
C ALA A 52 -3.38 3.88 7.67
N ASN A 53 -4.28 3.96 6.71
CA ASN A 53 -4.84 2.77 6.07
C ASN A 53 -5.09 3.04 4.59
N VAL A 54 -4.86 1.99 3.79
CA VAL A 54 -5.32 1.97 2.41
C VAL A 54 -6.28 0.78 2.30
N ALA A 55 -7.55 1.08 2.15
CA ALA A 55 -8.56 0.04 2.07
C ALA A 55 -8.52 -0.66 0.72
N ASN A 56 -8.95 -1.92 0.69
CA ASN A 56 -9.16 -2.62 -0.58
C ASN A 56 -10.16 -1.82 -1.43
N GLY A 57 -9.79 -1.55 -2.67
CA GLY A 57 -10.61 -0.75 -3.58
C GLY A 57 -10.36 0.75 -3.50
N ALA A 58 -9.42 1.20 -2.69
CA ALA A 58 -9.12 2.63 -2.56
C ALA A 58 -8.57 3.22 -3.85
N THR A 59 -8.78 4.53 -4.00
CA THR A 59 -8.18 5.33 -5.07
C THR A 59 -7.23 6.35 -4.48
N ILE A 60 -5.99 6.35 -4.95
CA ILE A 60 -4.98 7.34 -4.57
C ILE A 60 -4.87 8.36 -5.71
N THR A 61 -5.05 9.63 -5.38
CA THR A 61 -5.06 10.72 -6.36
C THR A 61 -4.06 11.79 -5.95
N PRO A 62 -2.91 11.90 -6.61
CA PRO A 62 -2.01 13.02 -6.35
C PRO A 62 -2.63 14.32 -6.83
N GLN A 63 -2.55 15.35 -6.00
CA GLN A 63 -3.03 16.71 -6.31
C GLN A 63 -1.94 17.52 -7.01
N THR A 64 -0.70 17.27 -6.62
CA THR A 64 0.52 17.81 -7.23
C THR A 64 1.46 16.63 -7.44
N ASN A 65 2.56 16.83 -8.15
CA ASN A 65 3.56 15.77 -8.27
C ASN A 65 4.03 15.38 -6.89
N SER A 66 3.85 14.13 -6.55
CA SER A 66 3.97 13.68 -5.17
C SER A 66 4.83 12.44 -5.05
N ILE A 67 5.38 12.25 -3.85
CA ILE A 67 6.14 11.06 -3.48
C ILE A 67 5.53 10.53 -2.19
N ILE A 68 5.18 9.24 -2.20
CA ILE A 68 4.79 8.53 -0.99
C ILE A 68 5.85 7.48 -0.69
N ASN A 69 6.38 7.52 0.52
CA ASN A 69 7.23 6.45 1.04
C ASN A 69 6.36 5.45 1.77
N TRP A 70 6.52 4.18 1.43
CA TRP A 70 5.76 3.09 2.03
C TRP A 70 6.69 2.18 2.81
N GLU A 71 6.23 1.67 3.95
CA GLU A 71 6.94 0.60 4.65
C GLU A 71 6.91 -0.67 3.81
N ALA A 72 5.75 -1.02 3.28
CA ALA A 72 5.57 -2.14 2.39
C ALA A 72 4.51 -1.81 1.34
N PHE A 73 4.66 -2.33 0.14
CA PHE A 73 3.70 -2.10 -0.93
C PHE A 73 3.33 -3.45 -1.55
N ASN A 74 2.18 -3.96 -1.16
CA ASN A 74 1.66 -5.24 -1.61
C ASN A 74 0.20 -5.10 -2.03
N ILE A 75 -0.26 -5.99 -2.90
CA ILE A 75 -1.67 -6.12 -3.24
C ILE A 75 -1.94 -7.62 -3.28
N ALA A 76 -2.80 -8.10 -2.39
CA ALA A 76 -3.12 -9.53 -2.33
C ALA A 76 -4.08 -9.92 -3.45
N GLN A 77 -4.13 -11.21 -3.74
CA GLN A 77 -5.10 -11.74 -4.67
C GLN A 77 -6.51 -11.36 -4.22
N GLY A 78 -7.32 -10.85 -5.14
CA GLY A 78 -8.69 -10.41 -4.84
C GLY A 78 -8.77 -8.99 -4.31
N GLU A 79 -7.65 -8.32 -4.07
CA GLU A 79 -7.63 -6.91 -3.70
C GLU A 79 -7.38 -6.03 -4.91
N ALA A 80 -7.79 -4.77 -4.81
CA ALA A 80 -7.60 -3.78 -5.86
C ALA A 80 -7.13 -2.45 -5.30
N LEU A 81 -6.24 -1.79 -6.03
CA LEU A 81 -5.77 -0.45 -5.72
C LEU A 81 -5.83 0.37 -7.00
N HIS A 82 -6.42 1.54 -6.92
CA HIS A 82 -6.62 2.42 -8.06
C HIS A 82 -5.82 3.70 -7.90
N PHE A 83 -5.29 4.19 -9.00
CA PHE A 83 -4.59 5.47 -9.04
C PHE A 83 -5.25 6.38 -10.06
N ASN A 84 -5.41 7.64 -9.69
CA ASN A 84 -5.88 8.66 -10.62
C ASN A 84 -4.80 9.72 -10.78
N THR A 85 -4.06 9.63 -11.87
CA THR A 85 -2.96 10.54 -12.19
C THR A 85 -3.36 11.53 -13.28
N THR A 86 -4.62 11.94 -13.27
CA THR A 86 -5.12 12.91 -14.26
C THR A 86 -4.40 14.25 -14.11
N ASN A 87 -4.19 14.70 -12.89
CA ASN A 87 -3.67 16.05 -12.63
C ASN A 87 -2.18 16.09 -12.29
N ALA A 88 -1.60 14.98 -11.86
CA ALA A 88 -0.23 14.99 -11.36
C ALA A 88 0.37 13.58 -11.37
N ALA A 89 1.70 13.52 -11.32
CA ALA A 89 2.45 12.28 -11.25
C ALA A 89 2.60 11.82 -9.79
N LEU A 90 2.78 10.52 -9.62
CA LEU A 90 2.98 9.92 -8.31
C LEU A 90 4.13 8.91 -8.36
N LEU A 91 5.06 9.06 -7.43
CA LEU A 91 6.11 8.09 -7.16
C LEU A 91 5.78 7.38 -5.85
N ASN A 92 5.59 6.07 -5.93
CA ASN A 92 5.47 5.21 -4.74
C ASN A 92 6.83 4.56 -4.52
N ARG A 93 7.43 4.81 -3.37
CA ARG A 93 8.76 4.31 -3.06
C ARG A 93 8.71 3.49 -1.79
N VAL A 94 9.18 2.26 -1.85
CA VAL A 94 9.26 1.39 -0.67
C VAL A 94 10.57 1.65 0.05
N THR A 95 10.48 2.00 1.33
CA THR A 95 11.64 2.26 2.17
C THR A 95 11.87 1.15 3.20
N GLY A 96 10.92 0.24 3.36
CA GLY A 96 11.10 -0.94 4.20
C GLY A 96 11.94 -2.01 3.53
N ALA A 97 12.01 -3.17 4.15
CA ALA A 97 12.96 -4.22 3.76
C ALA A 97 12.34 -5.37 2.98
N GLN A 98 11.05 -5.28 2.63
CA GLN A 98 10.34 -6.38 1.99
C GLN A 98 10.13 -6.14 0.50
N MET A 99 10.23 -7.22 -0.28
CA MET A 99 9.85 -7.23 -1.68
C MET A 99 8.34 -6.95 -1.81
N SER A 100 7.93 -6.29 -2.89
CA SER A 100 6.53 -6.10 -3.19
C SER A 100 5.95 -7.32 -3.89
N GLU A 101 4.80 -7.79 -3.39
CA GLU A 101 4.05 -8.88 -3.99
C GLU A 101 2.77 -8.29 -4.59
N LEU A 102 2.70 -8.24 -5.91
CA LEU A 102 1.54 -7.71 -6.62
C LEU A 102 0.76 -8.87 -7.20
N LEU A 103 -0.26 -9.29 -6.46
CA LEU A 103 -1.08 -10.46 -6.79
C LEU A 103 -2.51 -10.10 -7.12
N GLY A 104 -2.90 -8.86 -6.89
CA GLY A 104 -4.23 -8.35 -7.14
C GLY A 104 -4.28 -7.40 -8.32
N GLN A 105 -5.28 -6.53 -8.33
CA GLN A 105 -5.51 -5.58 -9.40
C GLN A 105 -4.92 -4.21 -9.07
N MET A 106 -4.22 -3.62 -10.01
CA MET A 106 -3.76 -2.25 -9.90
C MET A 106 -4.12 -1.51 -11.18
N THR A 107 -4.87 -0.41 -11.04
CA THR A 107 -5.35 0.34 -12.20
C THR A 107 -4.88 1.78 -12.14
N GLN A 108 -4.81 2.40 -13.31
CA GLN A 108 -4.47 3.80 -13.45
C GLN A 108 -5.40 4.46 -14.44
N VAL A 109 -5.92 5.62 -14.08
CA VAL A 109 -6.55 6.54 -15.03
C VAL A 109 -5.73 7.83 -15.03
N GLY A 110 -5.75 8.55 -16.17
CA GLY A 110 -4.99 9.78 -16.32
C GLY A 110 -3.66 9.58 -17.03
N GLY A 111 -3.11 10.68 -17.50
CA GLY A 111 -1.94 10.66 -18.38
C GLY A 111 -0.61 10.98 -17.72
N SER A 112 -0.60 11.31 -16.43
CA SER A 112 0.65 11.59 -15.74
C SER A 112 1.33 10.29 -15.30
N PHE A 113 2.62 10.39 -14.92
CA PHE A 113 3.40 9.20 -14.61
C PHE A 113 3.02 8.59 -13.28
N LEU A 114 3.03 7.27 -13.24
CA LEU A 114 2.87 6.48 -12.02
C LEU A 114 4.07 5.54 -11.91
N TYR A 115 4.79 5.65 -10.79
CA TYR A 115 5.96 4.83 -10.55
C TYR A 115 5.80 4.03 -9.26
N LEU A 116 6.32 2.82 -9.27
CA LEU A 116 6.56 2.03 -8.08
C LEU A 116 8.02 1.61 -8.06
N VAL A 117 8.74 2.00 -7.01
CA VAL A 117 10.15 1.67 -6.85
C VAL A 117 10.33 0.91 -5.55
N ASN A 118 10.90 -0.28 -5.63
CA ASN A 118 11.23 -1.09 -4.47
C ASN A 118 12.60 -1.73 -4.66
N PRO A 119 13.64 -1.26 -3.93
CA PRO A 119 14.98 -1.84 -4.06
C PRO A 119 15.06 -3.30 -3.66
N ASN A 120 14.08 -3.81 -2.92
CA ASN A 120 14.04 -5.21 -2.52
C ASN A 120 13.45 -6.12 -3.60
N GLY A 121 12.94 -5.54 -4.69
CA GLY A 121 12.34 -6.28 -5.79
C GLY A 121 10.83 -6.17 -5.85
N ILE A 122 10.29 -6.48 -7.01
CA ILE A 122 8.84 -6.49 -7.28
C ILE A 122 8.51 -7.81 -7.96
N HIS A 123 7.56 -8.55 -7.38
CA HIS A 123 7.04 -9.78 -7.97
C HIS A 123 5.61 -9.54 -8.44
N ILE A 124 5.36 -9.75 -9.71
CA ILE A 124 4.00 -9.66 -10.28
C ILE A 124 3.54 -11.10 -10.48
N GLY A 125 2.57 -11.51 -9.69
CA GLY A 125 2.08 -12.89 -9.71
C GLY A 125 1.09 -13.16 -10.82
N GLY A 126 0.77 -14.43 -11.02
CA GLY A 126 -0.13 -14.86 -12.10
C GLY A 126 -1.57 -14.41 -11.93
N THR A 127 -1.95 -13.97 -10.73
CA THR A 127 -3.30 -13.45 -10.45
C THR A 127 -3.37 -11.93 -10.55
N ALA A 128 -2.26 -11.26 -10.85
CA ALA A 128 -2.24 -9.81 -10.99
C ALA A 128 -2.91 -9.36 -12.28
N SER A 129 -3.46 -8.17 -12.25
CA SER A 129 -4.01 -7.53 -13.45
C SER A 129 -3.95 -6.02 -13.37
#